data_9177f34727720ba63b291d915dc96012
#
_entry.id   9177f34727720ba63b291d915dc96012
#
_cell.length_a   1.000
_cell.length_b   1.000
_cell.length_c   1.000
_cell.angle_alpha   90.00
_cell.angle_beta   90.00
_cell.angle_gamma   90.00
#
_symmetry.space_group_name_H-M   'P 1'
#
loop_
_entity.id
_entity.type
_entity.pdbx_description
1 polymer ?
#
loop_
_entity_poly.entity_id
_entity_poly.type
_entity_poly.pdbx_seq_one_letter_code
_entity_poly.pdbx_strand_id
1 'polypeptide(L)'
;MGTVIAYSLKEGGNTPVAVWSRTRESASLLGERVGCAFTDDLASLPAADVVIISVVDSALPDVAAAVAAKFPDALLLHTAGSIPMDALRVAGASRYGVLYPMQTVNKNSVTSLENVTTFIEGCDDAATAQIKELATIMSKKVVYATSEQRSALHVAAVFACNFSNAVYNMAYELMLRNGLPFDAMLPLIDEAARKMHRMLPPEAQTGPARRGDDNVMNAHKAMLDSELANIYEALSNYIMKRNR
;
A
#
# COMPACT_ATOMS: atom_id res chain seq x y z
N MET A 1 -3.41 -6.43 3.44
CA MET A 1 -3.61 -5.31 4.36
C MET A 1 -4.34 -5.76 5.63
N GLY A 2 -5.50 -6.41 5.56
CA GLY A 2 -6.28 -6.83 6.74
C GLY A 2 -5.50 -7.59 7.82
N THR A 3 -4.63 -8.50 7.41
CA THR A 3 -3.73 -9.20 8.35
C THR A 3 -2.86 -8.25 9.16
N VAL A 4 -2.24 -7.26 8.50
CA VAL A 4 -1.35 -6.30 9.16
C VAL A 4 -2.12 -5.38 10.11
N ILE A 5 -3.31 -4.91 9.69
CA ILE A 5 -4.20 -4.12 10.54
C ILE A 5 -4.62 -4.90 11.79
N ALA A 6 -5.07 -6.15 11.63
CA ALA A 6 -5.50 -6.98 12.76
C ALA A 6 -4.37 -7.21 13.78
N TYR A 7 -3.15 -7.44 13.29
CA TYR A 7 -1.96 -7.54 14.16
C TYR A 7 -1.66 -6.23 14.87
N SER A 8 -1.64 -5.11 14.15
CA SER A 8 -1.29 -3.82 14.74
C SER A 8 -2.33 -3.37 15.78
N LEU A 9 -3.61 -3.68 15.56
CA LEU A 9 -4.65 -3.48 16.58
C LEU A 9 -4.42 -4.30 17.84
N LYS A 10 -4.09 -5.59 17.68
CA LYS A 10 -3.77 -6.47 18.81
C LYS A 10 -2.55 -5.97 19.60
N GLU A 11 -1.47 -5.61 18.92
CA GLU A 11 -0.27 -5.05 19.55
C GLU A 11 -0.57 -3.74 20.29
N GLY A 12 -1.50 -2.93 19.78
CA GLY A 12 -2.02 -1.73 20.43
C GLY A 12 -3.05 -1.99 21.55
N GLY A 13 -3.25 -3.24 21.96
CA GLY A 13 -4.16 -3.62 23.04
C GLY A 13 -5.64 -3.75 22.64
N ASN A 14 -5.96 -3.71 21.35
CA ASN A 14 -7.32 -3.77 20.83
C ASN A 14 -7.49 -4.98 19.88
N THR A 15 -7.74 -6.16 20.44
CA THR A 15 -7.96 -7.36 19.66
C THR A 15 -9.29 -7.28 18.89
N PRO A 16 -9.33 -7.54 17.57
CA PRO A 16 -10.59 -7.67 16.83
C PRO A 16 -11.51 -8.70 17.45
N VAL A 17 -12.82 -8.46 17.45
CA VAL A 17 -13.83 -9.40 17.99
C VAL A 17 -13.87 -10.68 17.16
N ALA A 18 -13.81 -10.51 15.84
CA ALA A 18 -13.82 -11.63 14.89
C ALA A 18 -13.12 -11.24 13.57
N VAL A 19 -12.68 -12.27 12.86
CA VAL A 19 -12.19 -12.18 11.48
C VAL A 19 -13.06 -13.00 10.58
N TRP A 20 -13.44 -12.39 9.45
CA TRP A 20 -14.08 -13.09 8.34
C TRP A 20 -13.14 -13.14 7.13
N SER A 21 -13.18 -14.26 6.42
CA SER A 21 -12.55 -14.41 5.11
C SER A 21 -13.37 -15.33 4.23
N ARG A 22 -13.25 -15.15 2.90
CA ARG A 22 -13.92 -15.99 1.92
C ARG A 22 -13.64 -17.50 2.08
N THR A 23 -12.49 -17.86 2.63
CA THR A 23 -12.14 -19.25 2.93
C THR A 23 -11.90 -19.42 4.42
N ARG A 24 -12.38 -20.54 4.96
CA ARG A 24 -12.20 -20.89 6.38
C ARG A 24 -10.72 -20.98 6.77
N GLU A 25 -9.88 -21.50 5.87
CA GLU A 25 -8.43 -21.59 6.08
C GLU A 25 -7.81 -20.21 6.33
N SER A 26 -8.13 -19.22 5.47
CA SER A 26 -7.61 -17.85 5.64
C SER A 26 -8.16 -17.17 6.90
N ALA A 27 -9.42 -17.44 7.24
CA ALA A 27 -10.05 -16.90 8.47
C ALA A 27 -9.41 -17.50 9.71
N SER A 28 -9.23 -18.84 9.78
CA SER A 28 -8.61 -19.52 10.93
C SER A 28 -7.17 -19.10 11.13
N LEU A 29 -6.39 -19.05 10.05
CA LEU A 29 -4.98 -18.65 10.12
C LEU A 29 -4.81 -17.27 10.75
N LEU A 30 -5.66 -16.31 10.40
CA LEU A 30 -5.59 -14.97 10.99
C LEU A 30 -6.21 -14.93 12.39
N GLY A 31 -7.40 -15.52 12.59
CA GLY A 31 -8.10 -15.52 13.87
C GLY A 31 -7.28 -16.17 14.99
N GLU A 32 -6.66 -17.33 14.73
CA GLU A 32 -5.79 -18.01 15.69
C GLU A 32 -4.54 -17.17 16.05
N ARG A 33 -3.92 -16.56 15.05
CA ARG A 33 -2.75 -15.70 15.28
C ARG A 33 -3.08 -14.45 16.07
N VAL A 34 -4.22 -13.82 15.81
CA VAL A 34 -4.68 -12.62 16.52
C VAL A 34 -5.31 -12.98 17.87
N GLY A 35 -5.87 -14.18 18.01
CA GLY A 35 -6.52 -14.67 19.23
C GLY A 35 -7.98 -14.20 19.31
N CYS A 36 -8.71 -14.23 18.19
CA CYS A 36 -10.13 -13.85 18.12
C CYS A 36 -10.97 -14.91 17.41
N ALA A 37 -12.30 -14.76 17.44
CA ALA A 37 -13.20 -15.60 16.67
C ALA A 37 -12.93 -15.49 15.15
N PHE A 38 -13.24 -16.55 14.40
CA PHE A 38 -13.09 -16.53 12.95
C PHE A 38 -14.18 -17.33 12.24
N THR A 39 -14.54 -16.91 11.05
CA THR A 39 -15.57 -17.58 10.24
C THR A 39 -15.40 -17.29 8.75
N ASP A 40 -15.90 -18.15 7.91
CA ASP A 40 -16.09 -17.95 6.46
C ASP A 40 -17.56 -17.65 6.10
N ASP A 41 -18.46 -17.68 7.09
CA ASP A 41 -19.85 -17.24 6.94
C ASP A 41 -20.04 -15.82 7.50
N LEU A 42 -20.29 -14.86 6.60
CA LEU A 42 -20.53 -13.47 6.97
C LEU A 42 -21.74 -13.33 7.92
N ALA A 43 -22.76 -14.18 7.75
CA ALA A 43 -23.97 -14.13 8.59
C ALA A 43 -23.68 -14.49 10.05
N SER A 44 -22.69 -15.32 10.31
CA SER A 44 -22.30 -15.75 11.67
C SER A 44 -21.40 -14.79 12.44
N LEU A 45 -20.95 -13.68 11.82
CA LEU A 45 -20.16 -12.68 12.53
C LEU A 45 -20.93 -12.07 13.71
N PRO A 46 -20.29 -11.86 14.87
CA PRO A 46 -20.91 -11.17 16.00
C PRO A 46 -21.18 -9.68 15.70
N ALA A 47 -21.99 -9.03 16.53
CA ALA A 47 -22.19 -7.59 16.46
C ALA A 47 -20.85 -6.83 16.61
N ALA A 48 -20.71 -5.74 15.91
CA ALA A 48 -19.51 -4.90 15.93
C ALA A 48 -19.88 -3.44 15.69
N ASP A 49 -19.19 -2.53 16.39
CA ASP A 49 -19.35 -1.08 16.23
C ASP A 49 -18.55 -0.55 15.02
N VAL A 50 -17.47 -1.25 14.66
CA VAL A 50 -16.60 -0.93 13.52
C VAL A 50 -16.31 -2.18 12.72
N VAL A 51 -16.46 -2.09 11.40
CA VAL A 51 -16.11 -3.18 10.47
C VAL A 51 -15.08 -2.66 9.44
N ILE A 52 -13.91 -3.31 9.39
CA ILE A 52 -12.85 -2.97 8.45
C ILE A 52 -12.86 -3.95 7.28
N ILE A 53 -13.17 -3.47 6.08
CA ILE A 53 -13.26 -4.25 4.84
C ILE A 53 -11.91 -4.13 4.11
N SER A 54 -11.13 -5.20 4.13
CA SER A 54 -9.81 -5.28 3.50
C SER A 54 -9.77 -6.42 2.49
N VAL A 55 -10.43 -6.23 1.38
CA VAL A 55 -10.54 -7.16 0.25
C VAL A 55 -9.86 -6.57 -0.99
N VAL A 56 -9.75 -7.36 -2.08
CA VAL A 56 -9.31 -6.82 -3.38
C VAL A 56 -10.35 -5.84 -3.92
N ASP A 57 -9.89 -4.83 -4.65
CA ASP A 57 -10.73 -3.71 -5.11
C ASP A 57 -11.97 -4.18 -5.87
N SER A 58 -11.85 -5.21 -6.71
CA SER A 58 -12.95 -5.77 -7.49
C SER A 58 -14.03 -6.46 -6.65
N ALA A 59 -13.71 -6.91 -5.43
CA ALA A 59 -14.68 -7.55 -4.54
C ALA A 59 -15.33 -6.57 -3.54
N LEU A 60 -14.82 -5.33 -3.47
CA LEU A 60 -15.28 -4.37 -2.47
C LEU A 60 -16.78 -4.05 -2.59
N PRO A 61 -17.37 -3.80 -3.78
CA PRO A 61 -18.79 -3.46 -3.87
C PRO A 61 -19.70 -4.54 -3.27
N ASP A 62 -19.50 -5.80 -3.64
CA ASP A 62 -20.34 -6.91 -3.19
C ASP A 62 -20.18 -7.17 -1.69
N VAL A 63 -18.94 -7.18 -1.21
CA VAL A 63 -18.66 -7.39 0.22
C VAL A 63 -19.18 -6.23 1.04
N ALA A 64 -19.02 -4.99 0.59
CA ALA A 64 -19.51 -3.82 1.30
C ALA A 64 -21.04 -3.82 1.41
N ALA A 65 -21.77 -4.21 0.34
CA ALA A 65 -23.23 -4.31 0.38
C ALA A 65 -23.70 -5.38 1.38
N ALA A 66 -23.08 -6.55 1.39
CA ALA A 66 -23.41 -7.62 2.33
C ALA A 66 -23.10 -7.21 3.79
N VAL A 67 -21.97 -6.52 4.01
CA VAL A 67 -21.58 -6.01 5.33
C VAL A 67 -22.53 -4.89 5.79
N ALA A 68 -22.89 -3.94 4.91
CA ALA A 68 -23.82 -2.87 5.26
C ALA A 68 -25.20 -3.40 5.66
N ALA A 69 -25.71 -4.41 4.94
CA ALA A 69 -26.98 -5.06 5.28
C ALA A 69 -26.95 -5.75 6.64
N LYS A 70 -25.80 -6.35 7.01
CA LYS A 70 -25.65 -7.04 8.30
C LYS A 70 -25.38 -6.09 9.47
N PHE A 71 -24.67 -5.00 9.24
CA PHE A 71 -24.20 -4.06 10.27
C PHE A 71 -24.69 -2.63 9.97
N PRO A 72 -26.01 -2.36 9.97
CA PRO A 72 -26.57 -1.09 9.51
C PRO A 72 -26.13 0.13 10.33
N ASP A 73 -25.80 -0.08 11.61
CA ASP A 73 -25.41 0.98 12.55
C ASP A 73 -23.88 1.09 12.75
N ALA A 74 -23.11 0.14 12.25
CA ALA A 74 -21.66 0.12 12.41
C ALA A 74 -20.97 1.16 11.52
N LEU A 75 -19.79 1.61 11.97
CA LEU A 75 -18.88 2.37 11.14
C LEU A 75 -18.15 1.42 10.18
N LEU A 76 -18.44 1.52 8.88
CA LEU A 76 -17.83 0.70 7.85
C LEU A 76 -16.60 1.39 7.26
N LEU A 77 -15.47 0.71 7.23
CA LEU A 77 -14.21 1.24 6.72
C LEU A 77 -13.68 0.36 5.60
N HIS A 78 -13.19 0.95 4.51
CA HIS A 78 -12.36 0.21 3.56
C HIS A 78 -10.90 0.65 3.61
N THR A 79 -10.00 -0.18 3.06
CA THR A 79 -8.56 0.04 3.08
C THR A 79 -7.96 0.25 1.69
N ALA A 80 -8.79 0.49 0.68
CA ALA A 80 -8.35 0.67 -0.70
C ALA A 80 -7.79 2.08 -0.94
N GLY A 81 -6.64 2.17 -1.62
CA GLY A 81 -6.01 3.43 -1.98
C GLY A 81 -6.71 4.16 -3.13
N SER A 82 -7.21 3.40 -4.12
CA SER A 82 -7.76 3.90 -5.37
C SER A 82 -9.28 4.10 -5.37
N ILE A 83 -10.02 3.47 -4.42
CA ILE A 83 -11.47 3.50 -4.40
C ILE A 83 -11.97 4.71 -3.58
N PRO A 84 -12.93 5.50 -4.10
CA PRO A 84 -13.54 6.59 -3.35
C PRO A 84 -14.28 6.09 -2.11
N MET A 85 -14.28 6.89 -1.05
CA MET A 85 -15.01 6.61 0.19
C MET A 85 -16.50 6.35 -0.05
N ASP A 86 -17.10 7.07 -0.99
CA ASP A 86 -18.51 6.97 -1.37
C ASP A 86 -18.94 5.59 -1.90
N ALA A 87 -18.00 4.72 -2.25
CA ALA A 87 -18.31 3.33 -2.58
C ALA A 87 -19.06 2.61 -1.44
N LEU A 88 -18.75 2.95 -0.18
CA LEU A 88 -19.46 2.40 0.98
C LEU A 88 -20.88 2.99 1.13
N ARG A 89 -21.06 4.28 0.81
CA ARG A 89 -22.40 4.91 0.78
C ARG A 89 -23.29 4.26 -0.28
N VAL A 90 -22.75 4.03 -1.47
CA VAL A 90 -23.46 3.34 -2.57
C VAL A 90 -23.82 1.90 -2.17
N ALA A 91 -23.00 1.25 -1.36
CA ALA A 91 -23.25 -0.08 -0.80
C ALA A 91 -24.30 -0.08 0.33
N GLY A 92 -24.81 1.08 0.77
CA GLY A 92 -25.86 1.20 1.78
C GLY A 92 -25.37 1.51 3.20
N ALA A 93 -24.08 1.79 3.39
CA ALA A 93 -23.55 2.19 4.70
C ALA A 93 -24.08 3.56 5.13
N SER A 94 -24.57 3.67 6.37
CA SER A 94 -25.00 4.93 6.99
C SER A 94 -23.83 5.70 7.60
N ARG A 95 -22.84 5.00 8.15
CA ARG A 95 -21.60 5.53 8.75
C ARG A 95 -20.43 4.85 8.07
N TYR A 96 -19.55 5.62 7.45
CA TYR A 96 -18.49 5.04 6.62
C TYR A 96 -17.26 5.93 6.52
N GLY A 97 -16.17 5.32 6.09
CA GLY A 97 -14.92 6.02 5.86
C GLY A 97 -13.81 5.12 5.34
N VAL A 98 -12.61 5.64 5.40
CA VAL A 98 -11.39 4.99 4.92
C VAL A 98 -10.34 4.95 6.00
N LEU A 99 -9.69 3.80 6.10
CA LEU A 99 -8.50 3.56 6.92
C LEU A 99 -7.41 3.01 5.99
N TYR A 100 -6.52 3.87 5.52
CA TYR A 100 -5.51 3.53 4.52
C TYR A 100 -4.08 3.68 5.06
N PRO A 101 -3.50 2.62 5.66
CA PRO A 101 -2.07 2.58 5.94
C PRO A 101 -1.29 2.52 4.61
N MET A 102 -0.44 3.53 4.35
CA MET A 102 0.34 3.61 3.12
C MET A 102 1.58 2.72 3.21
N GLN A 103 1.37 1.41 3.04
CA GLN A 103 2.44 0.41 3.13
C GLN A 103 2.28 -0.68 2.06
N THR A 104 3.41 -1.15 1.54
CA THR A 104 3.47 -2.39 0.78
C THR A 104 3.36 -3.59 1.73
N VAL A 105 2.52 -4.54 1.40
CA VAL A 105 2.27 -5.72 2.24
C VAL A 105 2.61 -6.99 1.47
N ASN A 106 3.50 -7.79 2.05
CA ASN A 106 3.74 -9.15 1.60
C ASN A 106 3.00 -10.13 2.53
N LYS A 107 2.41 -11.19 1.95
CA LYS A 107 1.69 -12.22 2.72
C LYS A 107 2.57 -12.91 3.78
N ASN A 108 3.87 -12.98 3.53
CA ASN A 108 4.84 -13.73 4.35
C ASN A 108 5.55 -12.88 5.41
N SER A 109 5.33 -11.57 5.45
CA SER A 109 5.92 -10.69 6.46
C SER A 109 4.88 -9.77 7.06
N VAL A 110 4.74 -9.83 8.38
CA VAL A 110 3.92 -8.85 9.12
C VAL A 110 4.83 -7.66 9.43
N THR A 111 4.54 -6.55 8.77
CA THR A 111 5.25 -5.28 9.01
C THR A 111 4.45 -4.46 10.00
N SER A 112 5.09 -3.95 11.06
CA SER A 112 4.45 -3.03 12.00
C SER A 112 3.98 -1.77 11.26
N LEU A 113 2.78 -1.29 11.61
CA LEU A 113 2.24 -0.02 11.13
C LEU A 113 2.66 1.19 11.97
N GLU A 114 3.36 0.99 13.05
CA GLU A 114 3.71 2.04 14.04
C GLU A 114 4.31 3.30 13.40
N ASN A 115 5.23 3.14 12.46
CA ASN A 115 5.90 4.25 11.77
C ASN A 115 5.37 4.48 10.34
N VAL A 116 4.27 3.83 9.97
CA VAL A 116 3.62 3.98 8.67
C VAL A 116 2.62 5.13 8.72
N THR A 117 2.65 6.06 7.77
CA THR A 117 1.61 7.09 7.68
C THR A 117 0.30 6.43 7.31
N THR A 118 -0.72 6.58 8.15
CA THR A 118 -2.08 6.11 7.91
C THR A 118 -2.95 7.29 7.50
N PHE A 119 -3.53 7.22 6.32
CA PHE A 119 -4.46 8.21 5.80
C PHE A 119 -5.89 7.82 6.14
N ILE A 120 -6.69 8.81 6.56
CA ILE A 120 -8.08 8.60 6.97
C ILE A 120 -9.02 9.56 6.27
N GLU A 121 -10.28 9.14 6.09
CA GLU A 121 -11.38 9.94 5.59
C GLU A 121 -12.68 9.43 6.22
N GLY A 122 -13.54 10.30 6.72
CA GLY A 122 -14.84 9.94 7.29
C GLY A 122 -15.97 10.69 6.62
N CYS A 123 -17.17 10.12 6.57
CA CYS A 123 -18.36 10.73 5.97
C CYS A 123 -18.83 11.99 6.69
N ASP A 124 -18.44 12.14 7.95
CA ASP A 124 -18.68 13.32 8.80
C ASP A 124 -17.58 13.46 9.86
N ASP A 125 -17.66 14.52 10.66
CA ASP A 125 -16.67 14.81 11.71
C ASP A 125 -16.63 13.73 12.80
N ALA A 126 -17.78 13.14 13.15
CA ALA A 126 -17.87 12.10 14.17
C ALA A 126 -17.22 10.79 13.69
N ALA A 127 -17.50 10.39 12.45
CA ALA A 127 -16.85 9.24 11.82
C ALA A 127 -15.33 9.48 11.69
N THR A 128 -14.92 10.69 11.25
CA THR A 128 -13.51 11.04 11.12
C THR A 128 -12.78 10.97 12.47
N ALA A 129 -13.39 11.45 13.55
CA ALA A 129 -12.81 11.39 14.89
C ALA A 129 -12.63 9.94 15.36
N GLN A 130 -13.65 9.09 15.18
CA GLN A 130 -13.60 7.68 15.55
C GLN A 130 -12.56 6.90 14.73
N ILE A 131 -12.45 7.18 13.42
CA ILE A 131 -11.41 6.56 12.57
C ILE A 131 -10.01 6.99 13.02
N LYS A 132 -9.85 8.26 13.40
CA LYS A 132 -8.58 8.78 13.90
C LYS A 132 -8.16 8.09 15.20
N GLU A 133 -9.08 7.90 16.14
CA GLU A 133 -8.82 7.16 17.39
C GLU A 133 -8.35 5.73 17.07
N LEU A 134 -9.06 5.02 16.19
CA LEU A 134 -8.68 3.68 15.76
C LEU A 134 -7.30 3.66 15.08
N ALA A 135 -7.03 4.62 14.18
CA ALA A 135 -5.77 4.69 13.47
C ALA A 135 -4.58 4.98 14.39
N THR A 136 -4.77 5.77 15.46
CA THR A 136 -3.69 6.09 16.42
C THR A 136 -3.27 4.91 17.28
N ILE A 137 -4.10 3.87 17.39
CA ILE A 137 -3.72 2.60 18.03
C ILE A 137 -2.62 1.90 17.23
N MET A 138 -2.64 2.02 15.91
CA MET A 138 -1.76 1.28 15.00
C MET A 138 -0.58 2.11 14.49
N SER A 139 -0.73 3.44 14.41
CA SER A 139 0.18 4.33 13.71
C SER A 139 0.44 5.61 14.48
N LYS A 140 1.71 6.00 14.59
CA LYS A 140 2.14 7.29 15.18
C LYS A 140 1.83 8.49 14.29
N LYS A 141 1.52 8.28 13.01
CA LYS A 141 1.29 9.36 12.05
C LYS A 141 -0.02 9.14 11.30
N VAL A 142 -1.06 9.83 11.74
CA VAL A 142 -2.39 9.80 11.12
C VAL A 142 -2.66 11.14 10.43
N VAL A 143 -3.06 11.09 9.17
CA VAL A 143 -3.27 12.27 8.31
C VAL A 143 -4.63 12.15 7.61
N TYR A 144 -5.40 13.24 7.61
CA TYR A 144 -6.60 13.32 6.79
C TYR A 144 -6.23 13.48 5.30
N ALA A 145 -6.91 12.75 4.43
CA ALA A 145 -6.79 12.90 2.99
C ALA A 145 -8.12 12.56 2.31
N THR A 146 -8.56 13.44 1.41
CA THR A 146 -9.76 13.19 0.59
C THR A 146 -9.54 12.00 -0.36
N SER A 147 -10.63 11.48 -0.92
CA SER A 147 -10.57 10.40 -1.90
C SER A 147 -9.68 10.73 -3.10
N GLU A 148 -9.71 11.99 -3.60
CA GLU A 148 -8.85 12.45 -4.68
C GLU A 148 -7.38 12.49 -4.26
N GLN A 149 -7.08 13.04 -3.07
CA GLN A 149 -5.73 13.08 -2.52
C GLN A 149 -5.19 11.67 -2.31
N ARG A 150 -6.02 10.76 -1.77
CA ARG A 150 -5.62 9.36 -1.56
C ARG A 150 -5.36 8.63 -2.88
N SER A 151 -6.17 8.87 -3.91
CA SER A 151 -5.92 8.33 -5.25
C SER A 151 -4.58 8.80 -5.82
N ALA A 152 -4.26 10.09 -5.70
CA ALA A 152 -2.98 10.65 -6.11
C ALA A 152 -1.81 10.05 -5.30
N LEU A 153 -1.97 9.91 -3.98
CA LEU A 153 -1.01 9.24 -3.10
C LEU A 153 -0.76 7.79 -3.53
N HIS A 154 -1.83 7.06 -3.89
CA HIS A 154 -1.69 5.68 -4.34
C HIS A 154 -0.88 5.58 -5.64
N VAL A 155 -1.14 6.46 -6.61
CA VAL A 155 -0.32 6.53 -7.84
C VAL A 155 1.14 6.86 -7.52
N ALA A 156 1.40 7.83 -6.63
CA ALA A 156 2.76 8.14 -6.19
C ALA A 156 3.45 6.94 -5.52
N ALA A 157 2.71 6.17 -4.70
CA ALA A 157 3.22 4.96 -4.06
C ALA A 157 3.55 3.85 -5.08
N VAL A 158 2.79 3.73 -6.17
CA VAL A 158 3.11 2.81 -7.28
C VAL A 158 4.47 3.17 -7.89
N PHE A 159 4.74 4.46 -8.15
CA PHE A 159 6.05 4.90 -8.64
C PHE A 159 7.15 4.63 -7.62
N ALA A 160 6.95 5.00 -6.36
CA ALA A 160 7.97 4.89 -5.33
C ALA A 160 8.28 3.46 -4.87
N CYS A 161 7.36 2.52 -5.05
CA CYS A 161 7.49 1.15 -4.56
C CYS A 161 7.39 0.11 -5.69
N ASN A 162 6.26 0.02 -6.39
CA ASN A 162 6.03 -1.06 -7.34
C ASN A 162 6.95 -0.94 -8.57
N PHE A 163 7.05 0.24 -9.16
CA PHE A 163 7.94 0.47 -10.29
C PHE A 163 9.41 0.43 -9.90
N SER A 164 9.77 0.91 -8.71
CA SER A 164 11.13 0.75 -8.18
C SER A 164 11.52 -0.72 -8.06
N ASN A 165 10.61 -1.58 -7.55
CA ASN A 165 10.84 -3.02 -7.50
C ASN A 165 10.99 -3.64 -8.91
N ALA A 166 10.20 -3.19 -9.89
CA ALA A 166 10.36 -3.64 -11.27
C ALA A 166 11.72 -3.26 -11.85
N VAL A 167 12.20 -2.04 -11.56
CA VAL A 167 13.55 -1.60 -11.95
C VAL A 167 14.65 -2.42 -11.26
N TYR A 168 14.47 -2.79 -9.99
CA TYR A 168 15.39 -3.71 -9.31
C TYR A 168 15.39 -5.10 -9.95
N ASN A 169 14.24 -5.60 -10.41
CA ASN A 169 14.18 -6.88 -11.14
C ASN A 169 14.93 -6.80 -12.47
N MET A 170 14.83 -5.70 -13.21
CA MET A 170 15.61 -5.49 -14.44
C MET A 170 17.13 -5.53 -14.14
N ALA A 171 17.56 -4.87 -13.06
CA ALA A 171 18.95 -4.93 -12.63
C ALA A 171 19.38 -6.35 -12.24
N TYR A 172 18.51 -7.07 -11.50
CA TYR A 172 18.75 -8.47 -11.14
C TYR A 172 18.95 -9.37 -12.37
N GLU A 173 18.08 -9.25 -13.37
CA GLU A 173 18.19 -10.03 -14.62
C GLU A 173 19.48 -9.72 -15.39
N LEU A 174 19.87 -8.45 -15.47
CA LEU A 174 21.15 -8.04 -16.10
C LEU A 174 22.35 -8.62 -15.35
N MET A 175 22.35 -8.59 -14.02
CA MET A 175 23.40 -9.18 -13.21
C MET A 175 23.48 -10.70 -13.43
N LEU A 176 22.33 -11.38 -13.40
CA LEU A 176 22.27 -12.83 -13.60
C LEU A 176 22.79 -13.24 -14.98
N ARG A 177 22.38 -12.57 -16.05
CA ARG A 177 22.84 -12.83 -17.42
C ARG A 177 24.36 -12.67 -17.58
N ASN A 178 24.99 -11.86 -16.73
CA ASN A 178 26.45 -11.61 -16.77
C ASN A 178 27.21 -12.37 -15.67
N GLY A 179 26.56 -13.33 -14.96
CA GLY A 179 27.20 -14.12 -13.92
C GLY A 179 27.64 -13.33 -12.68
N LEU A 180 26.98 -12.20 -12.41
CA LEU A 180 27.27 -11.32 -11.28
C LEU A 180 26.25 -11.50 -10.14
N PRO A 181 26.67 -11.47 -8.87
CA PRO A 181 25.78 -11.65 -7.74
C PRO A 181 24.99 -10.36 -7.47
N PHE A 182 23.67 -10.48 -7.31
CA PHE A 182 22.77 -9.33 -7.10
C PHE A 182 23.02 -8.60 -5.77
N ASP A 183 23.51 -9.28 -4.74
CA ASP A 183 23.84 -8.68 -3.44
C ASP A 183 24.88 -7.55 -3.54
N ALA A 184 25.70 -7.54 -4.59
CA ALA A 184 26.59 -6.41 -4.90
C ALA A 184 25.83 -5.09 -5.15
N MET A 185 24.53 -5.13 -5.54
CA MET A 185 23.69 -3.95 -5.72
C MET A 185 23.06 -3.43 -4.42
N LEU A 186 22.95 -4.26 -3.38
CA LEU A 186 22.25 -3.88 -2.15
C LEU A 186 22.78 -2.60 -1.50
N PRO A 187 24.10 -2.39 -1.35
CA PRO A 187 24.63 -1.14 -0.79
C PRO A 187 24.28 0.11 -1.61
N LEU A 188 24.18 -0.04 -2.94
CA LEU A 188 23.79 1.05 -3.83
C LEU A 188 22.29 1.38 -3.69
N ILE A 189 21.44 0.37 -3.59
CA ILE A 189 20.01 0.51 -3.35
C ILE A 189 19.75 1.20 -2.01
N ASP A 190 20.43 0.76 -0.95
CA ASP A 190 20.34 1.34 0.37
C ASP A 190 20.77 2.80 0.40
N GLU A 191 21.86 3.15 -0.31
CA GLU A 191 22.32 4.54 -0.38
C GLU A 191 21.34 5.41 -1.17
N ALA A 192 20.74 4.89 -2.24
CA ALA A 192 19.71 5.61 -2.98
C ALA A 192 18.50 5.93 -2.07
N ALA A 193 18.04 4.96 -1.27
CA ALA A 193 16.97 5.18 -0.31
C ALA A 193 17.37 6.18 0.80
N ARG A 194 18.59 6.06 1.37
CA ARG A 194 19.09 6.99 2.39
C ARG A 194 19.19 8.44 1.92
N LYS A 195 19.50 8.66 0.64
CA LYS A 195 19.52 10.02 0.07
C LYS A 195 18.16 10.71 0.17
N MET A 196 17.04 9.97 0.03
CA MET A 196 15.69 10.52 0.12
C MET A 196 15.34 11.08 1.51
N HIS A 197 16.10 10.70 2.56
CA HIS A 197 15.95 11.27 3.90
C HIS A 197 16.73 12.58 4.10
N ARG A 198 17.63 12.93 3.18
CA ARG A 198 18.55 14.06 3.33
C ARG A 198 18.32 15.17 2.30
N MET A 199 17.77 14.81 1.14
CA MET A 199 17.55 15.75 0.03
C MET A 199 16.36 15.32 -0.81
N LEU A 200 15.78 16.26 -1.56
CA LEU A 200 14.68 15.96 -2.47
C LEU A 200 15.14 15.15 -3.69
N PRO A 201 14.26 14.33 -4.29
CA PRO A 201 14.60 13.50 -5.45
C PRO A 201 15.29 14.25 -6.63
N PRO A 202 14.88 15.49 -7.01
CA PRO A 202 15.58 16.23 -8.06
C PRO A 202 17.06 16.56 -7.73
N GLU A 203 17.36 16.81 -6.46
CA GLU A 203 18.72 17.13 -5.99
C GLU A 203 19.60 15.87 -5.91
N ALA A 204 18.96 14.73 -5.57
CA ALA A 204 19.64 13.45 -5.46
C ALA A 204 19.98 12.80 -6.80
N GLN A 205 19.39 13.29 -7.90
CA GLN A 205 19.54 12.67 -9.23
C GLN A 205 20.98 12.75 -9.74
N THR A 206 21.52 11.60 -10.15
CA THR A 206 22.86 11.44 -10.73
C THR A 206 22.77 10.61 -12.03
N GLY A 207 23.93 10.31 -12.63
CA GLY A 207 24.04 9.40 -13.77
C GLY A 207 24.21 10.08 -15.13
N PRO A 208 24.38 9.30 -16.22
CA PRO A 208 24.68 9.82 -17.55
C PRO A 208 23.56 10.69 -18.10
N ALA A 209 22.29 10.32 -17.91
CA ALA A 209 21.15 11.10 -18.36
C ALA A 209 21.11 12.50 -17.71
N ARG A 210 21.49 12.63 -16.41
CA ARG A 210 21.57 13.95 -15.76
C ARG A 210 22.66 14.83 -16.39
N ARG A 211 23.77 14.25 -16.84
CA ARG A 211 24.89 14.96 -17.45
C ARG A 211 24.76 15.17 -18.95
N GLY A 212 23.73 14.56 -19.58
CA GLY A 212 23.57 14.58 -21.04
C GLY A 212 24.67 13.80 -21.78
N ASP A 213 25.14 12.69 -21.19
CA ASP A 213 26.23 11.88 -21.75
C ASP A 213 25.65 10.85 -22.76
N ASP A 214 25.40 11.33 -23.96
CA ASP A 214 24.79 10.53 -25.04
C ASP A 214 25.67 9.32 -25.43
N ASN A 215 27.01 9.44 -25.37
CA ASN A 215 27.92 8.33 -25.72
C ASN A 215 27.74 7.16 -24.75
N VAL A 216 27.70 7.43 -23.45
CA VAL A 216 27.48 6.41 -22.42
C VAL A 216 26.09 5.82 -22.54
N MET A 217 25.05 6.66 -22.75
CA MET A 217 23.66 6.17 -22.87
C MET A 217 23.49 5.28 -24.10
N ASN A 218 24.11 5.60 -25.22
CA ASN A 218 24.06 4.77 -26.44
C ASN A 218 24.81 3.45 -26.24
N ALA A 219 25.96 3.46 -25.59
CA ALA A 219 26.70 2.24 -25.24
C ALA A 219 25.86 1.32 -24.32
N HIS A 220 25.18 1.88 -23.33
CA HIS A 220 24.28 1.11 -22.47
C HIS A 220 23.12 0.49 -23.26
N LYS A 221 22.44 1.26 -24.11
CA LYS A 221 21.34 0.75 -24.94
C LYS A 221 21.76 -0.40 -25.86
N ALA A 222 22.98 -0.35 -26.38
CA ALA A 222 23.51 -1.42 -27.25
C ALA A 222 23.72 -2.77 -26.49
N MET A 223 23.77 -2.75 -25.17
CA MET A 223 23.92 -3.96 -24.33
C MET A 223 22.56 -4.56 -23.93
N LEU A 224 21.43 -3.87 -24.23
CA LEU A 224 20.10 -4.24 -23.78
C LEU A 224 19.32 -4.85 -24.94
N ASP A 225 18.37 -5.74 -24.61
CA ASP A 225 17.32 -6.12 -25.55
C ASP A 225 16.36 -4.93 -25.82
N SER A 226 15.50 -5.08 -26.81
CA SER A 226 14.62 -3.99 -27.26
C SER A 226 13.67 -3.51 -26.19
N GLU A 227 13.18 -4.38 -25.30
CA GLU A 227 12.26 -4.03 -24.24
C GLU A 227 12.96 -3.17 -23.17
N LEU A 228 14.09 -3.63 -22.66
CA LEU A 228 14.87 -2.90 -21.67
C LEU A 228 15.45 -1.59 -22.25
N ALA A 229 15.85 -1.57 -23.52
CA ALA A 229 16.33 -0.36 -24.19
C ALA A 229 15.24 0.72 -24.25
N ASN A 230 13.99 0.37 -24.54
CA ASN A 230 12.86 1.30 -24.55
C ASN A 230 12.59 1.90 -23.17
N ILE A 231 12.61 1.07 -22.12
CA ILE A 231 12.43 1.52 -20.73
C ILE A 231 13.59 2.44 -20.31
N TYR A 232 14.83 2.05 -20.64
CA TYR A 232 16.02 2.84 -20.38
C TYR A 232 15.92 4.24 -21.03
N GLU A 233 15.49 4.29 -22.27
CA GLU A 233 15.32 5.54 -23.01
C GLU A 233 14.20 6.41 -22.41
N ALA A 234 13.06 5.82 -22.07
CA ALA A 234 11.95 6.54 -21.44
C ALA A 234 12.37 7.21 -20.13
N LEU A 235 13.07 6.46 -19.26
CA LEU A 235 13.58 6.97 -17.98
C LEU A 235 14.68 8.04 -18.18
N SER A 236 15.60 7.83 -19.13
CA SER A 236 16.65 8.80 -19.46
C SER A 236 16.05 10.10 -19.97
N ASN A 237 15.07 10.04 -20.85
CA ASN A 237 14.35 11.21 -21.37
C ASN A 237 13.60 11.96 -20.26
N TYR A 238 12.98 11.24 -19.33
CA TYR A 238 12.34 11.85 -18.15
C TYR A 238 13.35 12.64 -17.31
N ILE A 239 14.52 12.05 -17.02
CA ILE A 239 15.59 12.69 -16.25
C ILE A 239 16.10 13.94 -16.99
N MET A 240 16.42 13.84 -18.27
CA MET A 240 16.93 14.96 -19.06
C MET A 240 15.98 16.16 -19.11
N LYS A 241 14.67 15.91 -19.27
CA LYS A 241 13.63 16.95 -19.31
C LYS A 241 13.48 17.72 -17.99
N ARG A 242 13.81 17.10 -16.86
CA ARG A 242 13.65 17.68 -15.51
C ARG A 242 14.91 18.40 -15.00
N ASN A 243 16.02 18.28 -15.72
CA ASN A 243 17.31 18.89 -15.38
C ASN A 243 17.71 20.06 -16.31
N ARG A 244 16.76 20.55 -17.12
CA ARG A 244 16.90 21.75 -17.95
C ARG A 244 16.50 23.04 -17.22
#